data_cd093d7a205c5e8ee2ecc085247b5f81
#
_entry.id   cd093d7a205c5e8ee2ecc085247b5f81
#
_cell.length_a   1.000
_cell.length_b   1.000
_cell.length_c   1.000
_cell.angle_alpha   90.00
_cell.angle_beta   90.00
_cell.angle_gamma   90.00
#
_symmetry.space_group_name_H-M   'P 1'
#
loop_
_entity.id
_entity.type
_entity.pdbx_description
1 polymer ?
#
loop_
_entity_poly.entity_id
_entity_poly.type
_entity_poly.pdbx_seq_one_letter_code
_entity_poly.pdbx_strand_id
1 'polypeptide(L)'
;LLFVLSGVALAWGKRVYSRAMGMRRTTKHLLGDRVALSALWFVFPVRLIAESTTCALYGGGGFLTGAVGAWMAEHVSTLALMNLESAAWWAYSACLGIFFVALPFSRYMHIFTEIPLIFLRHYELRSTEKEGSFDHFQVEACSRCGICIDPCQLQSVLGINDVQSVYFLRDRRYRMLRLATADNCLMCGRCAEKCPVDIDLNTLRLNSRDTMRNVPDEKRYDYFKGLDRSSGEGKVGYFAGCMTLLTPRTMSAMDKVFRAAGEEVWWADREGGVCCGRPLKLAGETDSARRMMRYNTDLFRKHGITTLVTSCPICLKVFREDYELAGIEVLHHSEYIPVSYT
;
A
#
# COMPACT_ATOMS: atom_id res chain seq x y z
N LEU A 1 -29.01 13.22 15.92
CA LEU A 1 -28.18 13.49 17.09
C LEU A 1 -28.04 12.27 17.99
N LEU A 2 -29.13 11.57 18.40
CA LEU A 2 -29.08 10.37 19.26
C LEU A 2 -28.18 9.28 18.68
N PHE A 3 -28.35 8.90 17.40
CA PHE A 3 -27.50 7.87 16.75
C PHE A 3 -26.03 8.25 16.73
N VAL A 4 -25.73 9.54 16.52
CA VAL A 4 -24.33 10.00 16.50
C VAL A 4 -23.73 9.96 17.89
N LEU A 5 -24.46 10.43 18.90
CA LEU A 5 -24.02 10.39 20.30
C LEU A 5 -23.82 8.95 20.79
N SER A 6 -24.72 8.03 20.43
CA SER A 6 -24.55 6.61 20.76
C SER A 6 -23.32 6.02 20.06
N GLY A 7 -23.07 6.37 18.79
CA GLY A 7 -21.88 5.98 18.07
C GLY A 7 -20.59 6.51 18.72
N VAL A 8 -20.59 7.77 19.16
CA VAL A 8 -19.47 8.37 19.90
C VAL A 8 -19.24 7.63 21.23
N ALA A 9 -20.30 7.35 21.98
CA ALA A 9 -20.22 6.61 23.25
C ALA A 9 -19.67 5.19 23.05
N LEU A 10 -20.13 4.48 22.02
CA LEU A 10 -19.64 3.14 21.66
C LEU A 10 -18.16 3.17 21.24
N ALA A 11 -17.76 4.16 20.44
CA ALA A 11 -16.38 4.33 20.01
C ALA A 11 -15.44 4.62 21.21
N TRP A 12 -15.91 5.43 22.15
CA TRP A 12 -15.19 5.70 23.38
C TRP A 12 -15.09 4.44 24.26
N GLY A 13 -16.20 3.76 24.46
CA GLY A 13 -16.27 2.49 25.21
C GLY A 13 -15.34 1.44 24.61
N LYS A 14 -15.36 1.24 23.28
CA LYS A 14 -14.43 0.36 22.57
C LYS A 14 -12.95 0.76 22.83
N ARG A 15 -12.63 2.04 22.86
CA ARG A 15 -11.26 2.52 23.10
C ARG A 15 -10.80 2.22 24.53
N VAL A 16 -11.67 2.41 25.52
CA VAL A 16 -11.39 2.08 26.92
C VAL A 16 -11.24 0.56 27.08
N TYR A 17 -12.19 -0.21 26.55
CA TYR A 17 -12.19 -1.66 26.61
C TYR A 17 -10.95 -2.27 25.92
N SER A 18 -10.57 -1.77 24.72
CA SER A 18 -9.40 -2.26 24.01
C SER A 18 -8.09 -2.03 24.76
N ARG A 19 -8.00 -0.94 25.54
CA ARG A 19 -6.85 -0.67 26.41
C ARG A 19 -6.82 -1.64 27.61
N ALA A 20 -7.96 -1.88 28.23
CA ALA A 20 -8.08 -2.80 29.36
C ALA A 20 -7.79 -4.25 28.97
N MET A 21 -8.22 -4.66 27.76
CA MET A 21 -7.99 -6.01 27.21
C MET A 21 -6.62 -6.22 26.56
N GLY A 22 -5.75 -5.21 26.58
CA GLY A 22 -4.42 -5.32 26.00
C GLY A 22 -4.40 -5.48 24.48
N MET A 23 -5.48 -5.13 23.79
CA MET A 23 -5.56 -5.21 22.32
C MET A 23 -4.49 -4.32 21.68
N ARG A 24 -3.67 -4.92 20.85
CA ARG A 24 -2.50 -4.30 20.27
C ARG A 24 -2.90 -3.26 19.22
N ARG A 25 -2.57 -2.01 19.51
CA ARG A 25 -2.16 -0.90 18.65
C ARG A 25 -3.21 -0.23 17.79
N THR A 26 -3.61 0.92 18.29
CA THR A 26 -4.09 2.03 17.44
C THR A 26 -2.87 2.70 16.78
N THR A 27 -3.01 3.08 15.52
CA THR A 27 -2.01 3.92 14.81
C THR A 27 -1.78 5.22 15.59
N LYS A 28 -0.52 5.61 15.76
CA LYS A 28 -0.17 6.87 16.46
C LYS A 28 -0.76 8.06 15.71
N HIS A 29 -1.55 8.88 16.42
CA HIS A 29 -2.12 10.11 15.88
C HIS A 29 -1.09 11.24 15.88
N LEU A 30 -1.00 11.96 14.77
CA LEU A 30 -0.27 13.22 14.67
C LEU A 30 -1.09 14.37 15.25
N LEU A 31 -0.46 15.55 15.42
CA LEU A 31 -1.13 16.72 16.02
C LEU A 31 -2.42 17.10 15.28
N GLY A 32 -2.39 17.20 13.95
CA GLY A 32 -3.56 17.50 13.13
C GLY A 32 -4.70 16.49 13.32
N ASP A 33 -4.39 15.20 13.42
CA ASP A 33 -5.40 14.16 13.72
C ASP A 33 -6.02 14.32 15.10
N ARG A 34 -5.18 14.66 16.10
CA ARG A 34 -5.67 14.84 17.47
C ARG A 34 -6.61 16.07 17.55
N VAL A 35 -6.21 17.18 16.91
CA VAL A 35 -7.03 18.41 16.87
C VAL A 35 -8.37 18.13 16.18
N ALA A 36 -8.33 17.56 14.95
CA ALA A 36 -9.56 17.27 14.19
C ALA A 36 -10.46 16.26 14.92
N LEU A 37 -9.87 15.21 15.48
CA LEU A 37 -10.63 14.19 16.24
C LEU A 37 -11.24 14.80 17.51
N SER A 38 -10.49 15.61 18.26
CA SER A 38 -11.00 16.25 19.47
C SER A 38 -12.13 17.21 19.14
N ALA A 39 -11.95 18.08 18.14
CA ALA A 39 -12.99 18.98 17.68
C ALA A 39 -14.27 18.22 17.28
N LEU A 40 -14.14 17.14 16.51
CA LEU A 40 -15.27 16.29 16.11
C LEU A 40 -16.00 15.65 17.31
N TRP A 41 -15.24 15.22 18.33
CA TRP A 41 -15.83 14.63 19.54
C TRP A 41 -16.62 15.67 20.36
N PHE A 42 -16.19 16.94 20.35
CA PHE A 42 -16.88 18.00 21.07
C PHE A 42 -18.05 18.61 20.29
N VAL A 43 -18.03 18.59 18.94
CA VAL A 43 -19.11 19.13 18.10
C VAL A 43 -20.49 18.62 18.52
N PHE A 44 -20.65 17.31 18.73
CA PHE A 44 -21.98 16.70 18.99
C PHE A 44 -22.50 16.96 20.40
N PRO A 45 -21.71 16.80 21.50
CA PRO A 45 -22.15 17.18 22.84
C PRO A 45 -22.46 18.67 22.97
N VAL A 46 -21.61 19.53 22.39
CA VAL A 46 -21.84 20.97 22.45
C VAL A 46 -23.09 21.37 21.66
N ARG A 47 -23.33 20.75 20.50
CA ARG A 47 -24.57 20.93 19.75
C ARG A 47 -25.80 20.48 20.55
N LEU A 48 -25.70 19.35 21.26
CA LEU A 48 -26.80 18.89 22.13
C LEU A 48 -27.14 19.97 23.16
N ILE A 49 -26.14 20.55 23.81
CA ILE A 49 -26.34 21.60 24.79
C ILE A 49 -26.97 22.85 24.13
N ALA A 50 -26.39 23.31 23.02
CA ALA A 50 -26.88 24.51 22.30
C ALA A 50 -28.33 24.34 21.84
N GLU A 51 -28.68 23.22 21.23
CA GLU A 51 -30.05 22.97 20.75
C GLU A 51 -31.04 22.78 21.90
N SER A 52 -30.62 22.12 22.99
CA SER A 52 -31.47 21.97 24.18
C SER A 52 -31.72 23.27 24.91
N THR A 53 -30.74 24.18 24.98
CA THR A 53 -30.93 25.54 25.54
C THR A 53 -31.88 26.38 24.70
N THR A 54 -31.74 26.31 23.35
CA THR A 54 -32.71 26.97 22.45
C THR A 54 -34.12 26.42 22.63
N CYS A 55 -34.26 25.08 22.77
CA CYS A 55 -35.54 24.43 23.05
C CYS A 55 -36.14 24.87 24.41
N ALA A 56 -35.31 25.08 25.43
CA ALA A 56 -35.74 25.55 26.74
C ALA A 56 -36.30 26.98 26.71
N LEU A 57 -35.72 27.84 25.86
CA LEU A 57 -36.12 29.26 25.76
C LEU A 57 -37.31 29.48 24.82
N TYR A 58 -37.34 28.80 23.68
CA TYR A 58 -38.29 29.09 22.61
C TYR A 58 -39.28 27.95 22.33
N GLY A 59 -39.12 26.83 22.99
CA GLY A 59 -39.92 25.62 22.73
C GLY A 59 -39.47 24.86 21.45
N GLY A 60 -40.17 23.79 21.18
CA GLY A 60 -39.87 22.93 20.01
C GLY A 60 -38.78 21.90 20.28
N GLY A 61 -38.10 21.46 19.20
CA GLY A 61 -37.01 20.51 19.27
C GLY A 61 -37.40 19.06 19.02
N GLY A 62 -36.40 18.20 18.88
CA GLY A 62 -36.56 16.75 18.70
C GLY A 62 -36.74 16.04 20.03
N PHE A 63 -37.01 14.74 19.94
CA PHE A 63 -37.22 13.86 21.11
C PHE A 63 -36.17 14.04 22.24
N LEU A 64 -34.89 14.06 21.90
CA LEU A 64 -33.83 14.20 22.89
C LEU A 64 -33.61 15.64 23.33
N THR A 65 -33.52 16.59 22.40
CA THR A 65 -33.25 18.01 22.68
C THR A 65 -34.41 18.68 23.32
N GLY A 66 -35.65 18.33 22.97
CA GLY A 66 -36.87 18.80 23.61
C GLY A 66 -37.00 18.31 25.04
N ALA A 67 -36.75 17.02 25.33
CA ALA A 67 -36.81 16.49 26.69
C ALA A 67 -35.75 17.12 27.61
N VAL A 68 -34.52 17.29 27.12
CA VAL A 68 -33.45 17.99 27.88
C VAL A 68 -33.79 19.48 28.05
N GLY A 69 -34.33 20.12 27.00
CA GLY A 69 -34.74 21.48 27.03
C GLY A 69 -35.86 21.75 28.04
N ALA A 70 -36.91 20.89 28.10
CA ALA A 70 -37.99 20.97 29.08
C ALA A 70 -37.45 20.87 30.51
N TRP A 71 -36.58 19.90 30.77
CA TRP A 71 -35.91 19.76 32.06
C TRP A 71 -35.09 21.01 32.43
N MET A 72 -34.33 21.58 31.46
CA MET A 72 -33.57 22.81 31.69
C MET A 72 -34.47 24.03 31.99
N ALA A 73 -35.62 24.14 31.34
CA ALA A 73 -36.58 25.23 31.56
C ALA A 73 -37.16 25.23 32.98
N GLU A 74 -37.30 24.06 33.58
CA GLU A 74 -37.81 23.92 34.97
C GLU A 74 -36.75 24.22 36.05
N HIS A 75 -35.46 23.96 35.74
CA HIS A 75 -34.40 23.94 36.77
C HIS A 75 -33.42 25.11 36.64
N VAL A 76 -33.40 25.84 35.49
CA VAL A 76 -32.41 26.87 35.19
C VAL A 76 -33.13 28.22 34.94
N SER A 77 -32.60 29.29 35.50
CA SER A 77 -33.19 30.63 35.30
C SER A 77 -33.05 31.08 33.83
N THR A 78 -34.05 31.84 33.34
CA THR A 78 -34.10 32.35 31.97
C THR A 78 -32.83 33.14 31.57
N LEU A 79 -32.31 33.97 32.49
CA LEU A 79 -31.09 34.76 32.23
C LEU A 79 -29.87 33.85 32.05
N ALA A 80 -29.74 32.76 32.84
CA ALA A 80 -28.68 31.79 32.72
C ALA A 80 -28.80 31.00 31.40
N LEU A 81 -30.02 30.63 31.00
CA LEU A 81 -30.29 29.95 29.72
C LEU A 81 -29.91 30.84 28.51
N MET A 82 -30.21 32.13 28.52
CA MET A 82 -29.83 33.05 27.45
C MET A 82 -28.31 33.15 27.29
N ASN A 83 -27.57 33.27 28.40
CA ASN A 83 -26.13 33.33 28.39
C ASN A 83 -25.52 31.98 27.92
N LEU A 84 -26.10 30.87 28.39
CA LEU A 84 -25.64 29.52 28.01
C LEU A 84 -25.92 29.23 26.54
N GLU A 85 -27.07 29.65 25.99
CA GLU A 85 -27.41 29.52 24.57
C GLU A 85 -26.37 30.20 23.70
N SER A 86 -26.10 31.48 23.94
CA SER A 86 -25.09 32.23 23.16
C SER A 86 -23.70 31.56 23.26
N ALA A 87 -23.27 31.23 24.47
CA ALA A 87 -21.98 30.58 24.68
C ALA A 87 -21.90 29.22 24.00
N ALA A 88 -22.95 28.38 24.06
CA ALA A 88 -22.97 27.05 23.47
C ALA A 88 -22.97 27.11 21.94
N TRP A 89 -23.70 28.04 21.31
CA TRP A 89 -23.66 28.22 19.86
C TRP A 89 -22.30 28.72 19.36
N TRP A 90 -21.65 29.66 20.08
CA TRP A 90 -20.28 30.06 19.75
C TRP A 90 -19.28 28.94 19.93
N ALA A 91 -19.41 28.16 20.99
CA ALA A 91 -18.55 26.97 21.21
C ALA A 91 -18.74 25.92 20.12
N TYR A 92 -20.00 25.65 19.70
CA TYR A 92 -20.31 24.75 18.57
C TYR A 92 -19.67 25.25 17.27
N SER A 93 -19.87 26.54 16.95
CA SER A 93 -19.29 27.16 15.75
C SER A 93 -17.76 27.09 15.75
N ALA A 94 -17.12 27.36 16.90
CA ALA A 94 -15.69 27.24 17.07
C ALA A 94 -15.18 25.79 16.87
N CYS A 95 -15.83 24.81 17.48
CA CYS A 95 -15.49 23.39 17.30
C CYS A 95 -15.60 22.97 15.83
N LEU A 96 -16.66 23.40 15.15
CA LEU A 96 -16.88 23.10 13.74
C LEU A 96 -15.83 23.80 12.85
N GLY A 97 -15.52 25.06 13.10
CA GLY A 97 -14.47 25.82 12.42
C GLY A 97 -13.09 25.16 12.59
N ILE A 98 -12.72 24.79 13.82
CA ILE A 98 -11.47 24.08 14.11
C ILE A 98 -11.42 22.75 13.35
N PHE A 99 -12.51 22.00 13.32
CA PHE A 99 -12.58 20.75 12.58
C PHE A 99 -12.32 20.94 11.08
N PHE A 100 -12.99 21.91 10.44
CA PHE A 100 -12.82 22.19 9.01
C PHE A 100 -11.39 22.68 8.68
N VAL A 101 -10.82 23.55 9.51
CA VAL A 101 -9.43 24.01 9.33
C VAL A 101 -8.44 22.87 9.51
N ALA A 102 -8.67 21.96 10.46
CA ALA A 102 -7.80 20.82 10.70
C ALA A 102 -7.99 19.66 9.70
N LEU A 103 -9.08 19.65 8.93
CA LEU A 103 -9.45 18.58 8.01
C LEU A 103 -8.36 18.24 7.00
N PRO A 104 -7.79 19.20 6.22
CA PRO A 104 -6.75 18.92 5.23
C PRO A 104 -5.44 18.39 5.87
N PHE A 105 -5.19 18.71 7.13
CA PHE A 105 -4.00 18.29 7.88
C PHE A 105 -4.22 17.01 8.68
N SER A 106 -5.41 16.42 8.60
CA SER A 106 -5.80 15.23 9.34
C SER A 106 -6.07 14.04 8.41
N ARG A 107 -6.23 12.87 9.00
CA ARG A 107 -6.61 11.66 8.26
C ARG A 107 -7.99 11.76 7.60
N TYR A 108 -8.84 12.69 8.01
CA TYR A 108 -10.19 12.86 7.46
C TYR A 108 -10.19 13.36 6.00
N MET A 109 -9.04 13.80 5.49
CA MET A 109 -8.87 14.11 4.07
C MET A 109 -9.15 12.92 3.16
N HIS A 110 -9.04 11.67 3.67
CA HIS A 110 -9.34 10.47 2.90
C HIS A 110 -10.76 10.47 2.30
N ILE A 111 -11.74 11.07 2.97
CA ILE A 111 -13.12 11.13 2.50
C ILE A 111 -13.21 11.86 1.15
N PHE A 112 -12.48 12.96 1.01
CA PHE A 112 -12.47 13.76 -0.22
C PHE A 112 -11.58 13.19 -1.32
N THR A 113 -10.51 12.49 -0.95
CA THR A 113 -9.56 11.92 -1.92
C THR A 113 -9.98 10.54 -2.40
N GLU A 114 -10.79 9.81 -1.65
CA GLU A 114 -11.30 8.51 -2.06
C GLU A 114 -12.30 8.62 -3.21
N ILE A 115 -13.14 9.66 -3.22
CA ILE A 115 -14.13 9.87 -4.28
C ILE A 115 -13.46 9.97 -5.67
N PRO A 116 -12.55 10.92 -5.95
CA PRO A 116 -11.86 10.96 -7.23
C PRO A 116 -11.04 9.70 -7.52
N LEU A 117 -10.49 9.05 -6.49
CA LEU A 117 -9.72 7.82 -6.66
C LEU A 117 -10.60 6.67 -7.20
N ILE A 118 -11.85 6.55 -6.73
CA ILE A 118 -12.82 5.58 -7.25
C ILE A 118 -13.07 5.83 -8.75
N PHE A 119 -13.30 7.09 -9.14
CA PHE A 119 -13.49 7.44 -10.55
C PHE A 119 -12.25 7.14 -11.40
N LEU A 120 -11.07 7.54 -10.95
CA LEU A 120 -9.81 7.29 -11.66
C LEU A 120 -9.57 5.79 -11.89
N ARG A 121 -9.90 4.96 -10.91
CA ARG A 121 -9.80 3.51 -11.03
C ARG A 121 -10.83 2.92 -11.97
N HIS A 122 -12.07 3.40 -11.90
CA HIS A 122 -13.15 2.93 -12.78
C HIS A 122 -12.82 3.15 -14.27
N TYR A 123 -12.18 4.26 -14.60
CA TYR A 123 -11.74 4.58 -15.96
C TYR A 123 -10.31 4.08 -16.26
N GLU A 124 -9.71 3.26 -15.37
CA GLU A 124 -8.35 2.72 -15.51
C GLU A 124 -7.26 3.80 -15.71
N LEU A 125 -7.54 5.02 -15.32
CA LEU A 125 -6.62 6.13 -15.41
C LEU A 125 -5.54 5.97 -14.32
N ARG A 126 -4.37 5.46 -14.72
CA ARG A 126 -3.19 5.33 -13.87
C ARG A 126 -2.10 6.24 -14.39
N SER A 127 -1.43 6.94 -13.51
CA SER A 127 -0.22 7.67 -13.89
C SER A 127 0.92 6.69 -14.09
N THR A 128 1.63 6.82 -15.21
CA THR A 128 2.88 6.09 -15.48
C THR A 128 4.09 6.81 -14.89
N GLU A 129 3.91 8.05 -14.43
CA GLU A 129 4.98 8.85 -13.85
C GLU A 129 5.25 8.45 -12.41
N LYS A 130 6.53 8.36 -12.08
CA LYS A 130 6.99 8.22 -10.69
C LYS A 130 6.57 9.48 -9.92
N GLU A 131 5.93 9.30 -8.77
CA GLU A 131 5.42 10.40 -7.94
C GLU A 131 4.38 11.32 -8.60
N GLY A 132 3.60 10.81 -9.54
CA GLY A 132 2.49 11.53 -10.17
C GLY A 132 1.37 11.87 -9.18
N SER A 133 0.45 12.73 -9.63
CA SER A 133 -0.74 13.13 -8.84
C SER A 133 -1.59 11.94 -8.37
N PHE A 134 -1.63 10.85 -9.13
CA PHE A 134 -2.32 9.62 -8.73
C PHE A 134 -1.74 8.99 -7.45
N ASP A 135 -0.41 8.96 -7.31
CA ASP A 135 0.27 8.49 -6.10
C ASP A 135 -0.12 9.33 -4.88
N HIS A 136 -0.22 10.66 -5.05
CA HIS A 136 -0.67 11.55 -3.99
C HIS A 136 -2.10 11.26 -3.56
N PHE A 137 -3.04 11.05 -4.50
CA PHE A 137 -4.41 10.65 -4.17
C PHE A 137 -4.45 9.35 -3.40
N GLN A 138 -3.67 8.33 -3.79
CA GLN A 138 -3.59 7.06 -3.06
C GLN A 138 -3.07 7.24 -1.63
N VAL A 139 -2.03 8.05 -1.44
CA VAL A 139 -1.45 8.32 -0.11
C VAL A 139 -2.45 9.05 0.79
N GLU A 140 -3.16 10.04 0.24
CA GLU A 140 -4.18 10.83 0.96
C GLU A 140 -5.46 10.03 1.24
N ALA A 141 -5.81 9.04 0.40
CA ALA A 141 -6.96 8.17 0.58
C ALA A 141 -6.80 7.18 1.76
N CYS A 142 -5.61 7.07 2.35
CA CYS A 142 -5.40 6.20 3.50
C CYS A 142 -6.08 6.76 4.76
N SER A 143 -7.15 6.12 5.21
CA SER A 143 -7.86 6.44 6.46
C SER A 143 -7.08 6.08 7.73
N ARG A 144 -5.93 5.40 7.60
CA ARG A 144 -5.13 4.86 8.71
C ARG A 144 -5.92 3.92 9.63
N CYS A 145 -6.80 3.11 9.06
CA CYS A 145 -7.61 2.13 9.81
C CYS A 145 -6.77 1.07 10.54
N GLY A 146 -5.55 0.76 10.02
CA GLY A 146 -4.64 -0.20 10.63
C GLY A 146 -4.84 -1.65 10.20
N ILE A 147 -5.84 -1.97 9.36
CA ILE A 147 -6.12 -3.34 8.88
C ILE A 147 -4.89 -3.99 8.24
N CYS A 148 -4.04 -3.20 7.57
CA CYS A 148 -2.81 -3.67 6.95
C CYS A 148 -1.70 -4.11 7.94
N ILE A 149 -1.91 -3.92 9.26
CA ILE A 149 -0.95 -4.35 10.29
C ILE A 149 -1.08 -5.85 10.53
N ASP A 150 -2.32 -6.36 10.62
CA ASP A 150 -2.60 -7.75 11.00
C ASP A 150 -2.02 -8.79 10.04
N PRO A 151 -2.12 -8.64 8.68
CA PRO A 151 -1.55 -9.58 7.74
C PRO A 151 -0.03 -9.46 7.58
N CYS A 152 0.62 -8.48 8.23
CA CYS A 152 2.04 -8.22 8.08
C CYS A 152 2.88 -9.25 8.84
N GLN A 153 3.64 -10.06 8.11
CA GLN A 153 4.53 -11.09 8.68
C GLN A 153 5.64 -10.50 9.55
N LEU A 154 6.14 -9.31 9.20
CA LEU A 154 7.15 -8.63 10.01
C LEU A 154 6.61 -8.24 11.39
N GLN A 155 5.31 -7.93 11.48
CA GLN A 155 4.65 -7.67 12.74
C GLN A 155 4.39 -8.96 13.52
N SER A 156 3.77 -9.96 12.87
CA SER A 156 3.27 -11.16 13.54
C SER A 156 4.39 -12.10 14.01
N VAL A 157 5.49 -12.20 13.22
CA VAL A 157 6.58 -13.14 13.49
C VAL A 157 7.76 -12.44 14.19
N LEU A 158 8.15 -11.26 13.71
CA LEU A 158 9.37 -10.59 14.18
C LEU A 158 9.10 -9.43 15.14
N GLY A 159 7.84 -9.06 15.37
CA GLY A 159 7.49 -7.94 16.25
C GLY A 159 7.93 -6.56 15.74
N ILE A 160 8.31 -6.43 14.46
CA ILE A 160 8.72 -5.16 13.86
C ILE A 160 7.49 -4.28 13.61
N ASN A 161 7.51 -3.04 14.10
CA ASN A 161 6.30 -2.24 14.31
C ASN A 161 6.24 -0.90 13.59
N ASP A 162 7.15 -0.60 12.71
CA ASP A 162 7.27 0.70 12.02
C ASP A 162 7.36 0.60 10.49
N VAL A 163 7.34 -0.62 9.96
CA VAL A 163 7.47 -0.91 8.52
C VAL A 163 6.11 -1.09 7.82
N GLN A 164 5.03 -1.33 8.58
CA GLN A 164 3.70 -1.62 8.03
C GLN A 164 3.19 -0.47 7.15
N SER A 165 2.35 -0.82 6.18
CA SER A 165 1.91 0.13 5.15
C SER A 165 1.21 1.37 5.70
N VAL A 166 0.51 1.26 6.82
CA VAL A 166 -0.12 2.42 7.49
C VAL A 166 0.92 3.44 7.98
N TYR A 167 2.06 2.98 8.47
CA TYR A 167 3.16 3.87 8.91
C TYR A 167 3.91 4.43 7.71
N PHE A 168 4.16 3.59 6.70
CA PHE A 168 4.77 4.02 5.44
C PHE A 168 3.96 5.13 4.77
N LEU A 169 2.64 4.96 4.60
CA LEU A 169 1.77 5.99 3.99
C LEU A 169 1.69 7.25 4.83
N ARG A 170 1.61 7.11 6.17
CA ARG A 170 1.66 8.26 7.07
C ARG A 170 2.95 9.05 6.87
N ASP A 171 4.10 8.38 6.90
CA ASP A 171 5.40 9.04 6.84
C ASP A 171 5.64 9.66 5.45
N ARG A 172 5.15 9.02 4.37
CA ARG A 172 5.16 9.59 3.01
C ARG A 172 4.28 10.84 2.92
N ARG A 173 3.06 10.80 3.44
CA ARG A 173 2.13 11.95 3.46
C ARG A 173 2.74 13.17 4.12
N TYR A 174 3.43 12.99 5.24
CA TYR A 174 4.03 14.09 6.01
C TYR A 174 5.50 14.35 5.67
N ARG A 175 6.01 13.78 4.58
CA ARG A 175 7.42 13.92 4.14
C ARG A 175 8.44 13.53 5.21
N MET A 176 8.10 12.57 6.05
CA MET A 176 8.96 12.04 7.12
C MET A 176 9.43 10.60 6.84
N LEU A 177 9.28 10.14 5.58
CA LEU A 177 9.62 8.78 5.20
C LEU A 177 11.13 8.56 5.33
N ARG A 178 11.50 7.50 6.06
CA ARG A 178 12.88 7.05 6.18
C ARG A 178 13.13 5.88 5.23
N LEU A 179 14.34 5.81 4.68
CA LEU A 179 14.74 4.72 3.79
C LEU A 179 14.51 3.34 4.43
N ALA A 180 14.87 3.18 5.71
CA ALA A 180 14.63 1.93 6.44
C ALA A 180 13.14 1.51 6.46
N THR A 181 12.21 2.46 6.56
CA THR A 181 10.76 2.17 6.49
C THR A 181 10.34 1.70 5.10
N ALA A 182 10.95 2.24 4.05
CA ALA A 182 10.70 1.81 2.68
C ALA A 182 11.33 0.44 2.39
N ASP A 183 12.58 0.23 2.79
CA ASP A 183 13.40 -0.93 2.41
C ASP A 183 13.08 -2.21 3.20
N ASN A 184 12.78 -2.11 4.49
CA ASN A 184 12.58 -3.29 5.34
C ASN A 184 11.26 -4.03 5.09
N CYS A 185 10.52 -3.68 4.05
CA CYS A 185 9.29 -4.38 3.65
C CYS A 185 9.61 -5.57 2.74
N LEU A 186 9.00 -6.72 3.01
CA LEU A 186 9.13 -7.93 2.20
C LEU A 186 8.44 -7.87 0.83
N MET A 187 7.68 -6.82 0.53
CA MET A 187 6.91 -6.66 -0.73
C MET A 187 5.96 -7.84 -1.04
N CYS A 188 5.45 -8.51 0.00
CA CYS A 188 4.63 -9.72 -0.15
C CYS A 188 3.18 -9.45 -0.62
N GLY A 189 2.71 -8.20 -0.65
CA GLY A 189 1.40 -7.81 -1.16
C GLY A 189 0.20 -8.03 -0.24
N ARG A 190 0.32 -8.79 0.85
CA ARG A 190 -0.81 -9.14 1.74
C ARG A 190 -1.57 -7.94 2.30
N CYS A 191 -0.87 -6.84 2.56
CA CYS A 191 -1.49 -5.61 3.05
C CYS A 191 -2.27 -4.88 1.96
N ALA A 192 -1.86 -4.97 0.70
CA ALA A 192 -2.59 -4.39 -0.43
C ALA A 192 -3.91 -5.13 -0.65
N GLU A 193 -3.89 -6.46 -0.64
CA GLU A 193 -5.08 -7.30 -0.79
C GLU A 193 -6.15 -7.04 0.30
N LYS A 194 -5.72 -6.70 1.52
CA LYS A 194 -6.63 -6.42 2.64
C LYS A 194 -7.00 -4.94 2.78
N CYS A 195 -6.49 -4.07 1.90
CA CYS A 195 -6.77 -2.64 1.97
C CYS A 195 -8.21 -2.35 1.52
N PRO A 196 -9.09 -1.80 2.38
CA PRO A 196 -10.47 -1.53 2.01
C PRO A 196 -10.61 -0.42 0.97
N VAL A 197 -9.55 0.38 0.79
CA VAL A 197 -9.46 1.48 -0.18
C VAL A 197 -8.68 1.04 -1.42
N ASP A 198 -8.24 -0.22 -1.50
CA ASP A 198 -7.51 -0.80 -2.62
C ASP A 198 -6.30 0.05 -3.09
N ILE A 199 -5.48 0.51 -2.14
CA ILE A 199 -4.26 1.28 -2.43
C ILE A 199 -3.19 0.33 -2.95
N ASP A 200 -2.57 0.67 -4.09
CA ASP A 200 -1.42 -0.09 -4.62
C ASP A 200 -0.15 0.18 -3.80
N LEU A 201 -0.10 -0.45 -2.63
CA LEU A 201 0.96 -0.29 -1.65
C LEU A 201 2.33 -0.74 -2.16
N ASN A 202 2.35 -1.73 -3.06
CA ASN A 202 3.59 -2.25 -3.61
C ASN A 202 4.24 -1.28 -4.58
N THR A 203 3.48 -0.75 -5.52
CA THR A 203 3.97 0.25 -6.48
C THR A 203 4.39 1.54 -5.77
N LEU A 204 3.58 2.04 -4.82
CA LEU A 204 3.94 3.22 -4.03
C LEU A 204 5.27 3.03 -3.28
N ARG A 205 5.51 1.83 -2.74
CA ARG A 205 6.74 1.53 -2.02
C ARG A 205 7.94 1.40 -2.95
N LEU A 206 7.75 0.78 -4.13
CA LEU A 206 8.79 0.71 -5.16
C LEU A 206 9.20 2.10 -5.64
N ASN A 207 8.22 2.95 -5.96
CA ASN A 207 8.48 4.33 -6.37
C ASN A 207 9.25 5.10 -5.29
N SER A 208 8.87 4.94 -4.01
CA SER A 208 9.59 5.58 -2.90
C SER A 208 11.03 5.07 -2.75
N ARG A 209 11.27 3.77 -2.92
CA ARG A 209 12.62 3.20 -2.90
C ARG A 209 13.49 3.78 -4.02
N ASP A 210 12.94 3.82 -5.22
CA ASP A 210 13.61 4.34 -6.39
C ASP A 210 13.98 5.82 -6.22
N THR A 211 13.04 6.65 -5.77
CA THR A 211 13.30 8.08 -5.51
C THR A 211 14.33 8.31 -4.41
N MET A 212 14.27 7.53 -3.33
CA MET A 212 15.17 7.71 -2.17
C MET A 212 16.59 7.17 -2.40
N ARG A 213 16.75 6.20 -3.30
CA ARG A 213 18.05 5.59 -3.66
C ARG A 213 18.75 6.25 -4.82
N ASN A 214 18.34 7.41 -5.22
CA ASN A 214 18.64 8.15 -6.43
C ASN A 214 20.15 8.42 -6.73
N VAL A 215 21.05 7.53 -6.32
CA VAL A 215 22.43 7.50 -6.77
C VAL A 215 22.64 6.14 -7.43
N PRO A 216 22.63 6.05 -8.78
CA PRO A 216 23.01 4.83 -9.46
C PRO A 216 24.46 4.50 -9.08
N ASP A 217 24.66 3.59 -8.17
CA ASP A 217 25.96 3.01 -7.95
C ASP A 217 26.21 2.03 -9.12
N GLU A 218 26.69 2.58 -10.24
CA GLU A 218 26.97 1.82 -11.44
C GLU A 218 27.94 0.66 -11.20
N LYS A 219 28.75 0.74 -10.16
CA LYS A 219 29.76 -0.26 -9.82
C LYS A 219 29.18 -1.44 -9.03
N ARG A 220 28.05 -1.25 -8.37
CA ARG A 220 27.49 -2.24 -7.45
C ARG A 220 27.08 -3.56 -8.12
N TYR A 221 26.81 -3.52 -9.43
CA TYR A 221 26.39 -4.69 -10.23
C TYR A 221 27.27 -4.91 -11.47
N ASP A 222 28.48 -4.36 -11.48
CA ASP A 222 29.43 -4.50 -12.60
C ASP A 222 29.89 -5.94 -12.83
N TYR A 223 29.76 -6.83 -11.84
CA TYR A 223 30.07 -8.25 -11.98
C TYR A 223 29.14 -8.98 -12.95
N PHE A 224 28.02 -8.38 -13.38
CA PHE A 224 27.16 -8.90 -14.45
C PHE A 224 27.57 -8.42 -15.84
N LYS A 225 28.43 -7.42 -15.95
CA LYS A 225 28.85 -6.87 -17.24
C LYS A 225 29.84 -7.84 -17.95
N GLY A 226 29.53 -8.15 -19.19
CA GLY A 226 30.45 -8.85 -20.09
C GLY A 226 30.65 -10.35 -19.86
N LEU A 227 29.87 -10.97 -19.00
CA LEU A 227 29.93 -12.40 -18.74
C LEU A 227 28.85 -13.14 -19.55
N ASP A 228 29.11 -13.38 -20.83
CA ASP A 228 28.31 -14.35 -21.59
C ASP A 228 28.73 -15.75 -21.15
N ARG A 229 27.91 -16.35 -20.27
CA ARG A 229 28.08 -17.73 -19.77
C ARG A 229 27.10 -18.69 -20.42
N SER A 230 26.53 -18.27 -21.53
CA SER A 230 25.62 -19.14 -22.27
C SER A 230 26.34 -20.32 -22.87
N SER A 231 25.61 -21.41 -23.03
CA SER A 231 26.12 -22.66 -23.58
C SER A 231 25.04 -23.39 -24.37
N GLY A 232 25.44 -24.15 -25.37
CA GLY A 232 24.53 -24.84 -26.26
C GLY A 232 24.03 -23.98 -27.40
N GLU A 233 23.31 -24.59 -28.31
CA GLU A 233 22.70 -23.97 -29.48
C GLU A 233 21.23 -24.40 -29.53
N GLY A 234 20.39 -23.67 -30.24
CA GLY A 234 18.98 -23.97 -30.40
C GLY A 234 18.08 -22.76 -30.31
N LYS A 235 16.82 -22.89 -30.74
CA LYS A 235 15.80 -21.86 -30.66
C LYS A 235 15.06 -21.84 -29.33
N VAL A 236 15.15 -22.93 -28.58
CA VAL A 236 14.63 -23.03 -27.22
C VAL A 236 15.73 -22.60 -26.25
N GLY A 237 15.44 -21.52 -25.52
CA GLY A 237 16.33 -21.01 -24.47
C GLY A 237 15.86 -21.46 -23.08
N TYR A 238 16.78 -21.93 -22.26
CA TYR A 238 16.46 -22.23 -20.86
C TYR A 238 17.12 -21.22 -19.92
N PHE A 239 16.29 -20.46 -19.20
CA PHE A 239 16.70 -19.53 -18.18
C PHE A 239 16.36 -20.12 -16.80
N ALA A 240 17.31 -20.80 -16.18
CA ALA A 240 17.08 -21.44 -14.89
C ALA A 240 16.68 -20.41 -13.80
N GLY A 241 17.36 -19.26 -13.77
CA GLY A 241 17.21 -18.25 -12.74
C GLY A 241 17.93 -18.60 -11.44
N CYS A 242 18.31 -17.58 -10.65
CA CYS A 242 19.15 -17.76 -9.46
C CYS A 242 18.56 -18.71 -8.40
N MET A 243 17.24 -18.76 -8.26
CA MET A 243 16.59 -19.66 -7.30
C MET A 243 16.65 -21.12 -7.74
N THR A 244 16.55 -21.40 -9.03
CA THR A 244 16.61 -22.77 -9.56
C THR A 244 18.03 -23.34 -9.44
N LEU A 245 19.05 -22.48 -9.49
CA LEU A 245 20.43 -22.87 -9.26
C LEU A 245 20.70 -23.41 -7.85
N LEU A 246 19.89 -22.95 -6.88
CA LEU A 246 19.90 -23.49 -5.51
C LEU A 246 19.20 -24.85 -5.40
N THR A 247 18.52 -25.31 -6.47
CA THR A 247 17.84 -26.59 -6.56
C THR A 247 18.40 -27.45 -7.71
N PRO A 248 19.60 -27.98 -7.60
CA PRO A 248 20.31 -28.70 -8.71
C PRO A 248 19.52 -29.88 -9.26
N ARG A 249 18.64 -30.49 -8.46
CA ARG A 249 17.74 -31.55 -8.93
C ARG A 249 16.78 -31.07 -10.02
N THR A 250 16.25 -29.85 -9.92
CA THR A 250 15.36 -29.27 -10.94
C THR A 250 16.11 -29.05 -12.25
N MET A 251 17.33 -28.51 -12.18
CA MET A 251 18.17 -28.32 -13.37
C MET A 251 18.50 -29.65 -14.05
N SER A 252 18.90 -30.65 -13.27
CA SER A 252 19.21 -32.02 -13.81
C SER A 252 17.94 -32.68 -14.41
N ALA A 253 16.78 -32.47 -13.82
CA ALA A 253 15.50 -32.96 -14.36
C ALA A 253 15.18 -32.29 -15.69
N MET A 254 15.34 -30.97 -15.80
CA MET A 254 15.10 -30.23 -17.06
C MET A 254 16.09 -30.67 -18.16
N ASP A 255 17.35 -30.87 -17.85
CA ASP A 255 18.32 -31.42 -18.84
C ASP A 255 17.86 -32.78 -19.40
N LYS A 256 17.34 -33.67 -18.53
CA LYS A 256 16.76 -34.95 -18.97
C LYS A 256 15.52 -34.78 -19.84
N VAL A 257 14.64 -33.86 -19.48
CA VAL A 257 13.43 -33.54 -20.25
C VAL A 257 13.78 -33.05 -21.65
N PHE A 258 14.70 -32.09 -21.77
CA PHE A 258 15.14 -31.58 -23.07
C PHE A 258 15.77 -32.66 -23.95
N ARG A 259 16.63 -33.48 -23.36
CA ARG A 259 17.23 -34.64 -24.08
C ARG A 259 16.18 -35.68 -24.53
N ALA A 260 15.19 -35.92 -23.67
CA ALA A 260 14.10 -36.85 -24.02
C ALA A 260 13.21 -36.33 -25.12
N ALA A 261 13.02 -35.01 -25.18
CA ALA A 261 12.30 -34.32 -26.24
C ALA A 261 13.11 -34.20 -27.55
N GLY A 262 14.39 -34.52 -27.55
CA GLY A 262 15.28 -34.38 -28.72
C GLY A 262 15.58 -32.91 -29.06
N GLU A 263 15.39 -31.99 -28.10
CA GLU A 263 15.54 -30.55 -28.31
C GLU A 263 16.99 -30.10 -28.06
N GLU A 264 17.53 -29.33 -29.00
CA GLU A 264 18.76 -28.58 -28.80
C GLU A 264 18.42 -27.30 -28.05
N VAL A 265 18.99 -27.16 -26.86
CA VAL A 265 18.65 -26.06 -25.93
C VAL A 265 19.84 -25.16 -25.67
N TRP A 266 19.61 -23.87 -25.89
CA TRP A 266 20.52 -22.85 -25.42
C TRP A 266 20.29 -22.59 -23.93
N TRP A 267 21.32 -22.66 -23.12
CA TRP A 267 21.30 -22.38 -21.70
C TRP A 267 21.84 -20.98 -21.45
N ALA A 268 21.03 -20.13 -20.83
CA ALA A 268 21.45 -18.79 -20.47
C ALA A 268 22.62 -18.80 -19.48
N ASP A 269 22.63 -19.75 -18.56
CA ASP A 269 23.71 -19.97 -17.60
C ASP A 269 23.54 -21.33 -16.89
N ARG A 270 24.56 -22.12 -16.87
CA ARG A 270 24.62 -23.39 -16.11
C ARG A 270 25.32 -23.23 -14.75
N GLU A 271 26.08 -22.15 -14.55
CA GLU A 271 26.95 -21.95 -13.40
C GLU A 271 26.47 -20.84 -12.42
N GLY A 272 25.46 -20.09 -12.77
CA GLY A 272 24.80 -19.21 -11.83
C GLY A 272 25.20 -17.76 -11.82
N GLY A 273 25.25 -17.10 -12.98
CA GLY A 273 25.55 -15.68 -13.06
C GLY A 273 24.43 -14.80 -13.63
N VAL A 274 23.34 -15.37 -14.12
CA VAL A 274 22.27 -14.63 -14.80
C VAL A 274 21.08 -14.38 -13.88
N CYS A 275 20.62 -13.13 -13.85
CA CYS A 275 19.48 -12.69 -13.05
C CYS A 275 18.40 -12.04 -13.92
N CYS A 276 17.13 -12.30 -13.62
CA CYS A 276 16.00 -11.64 -14.31
C CYS A 276 15.81 -10.15 -13.96
N GLY A 277 16.58 -9.60 -13.03
CA GLY A 277 16.49 -8.20 -12.59
C GLY A 277 15.47 -7.95 -11.47
N ARG A 278 14.66 -8.90 -11.08
CA ARG A 278 13.64 -8.73 -10.02
C ARG A 278 14.21 -8.22 -8.70
N PRO A 279 15.32 -8.76 -8.16
CA PRO A 279 15.88 -8.24 -6.91
C PRO A 279 16.27 -6.78 -6.98
N LEU A 280 16.81 -6.34 -8.12
CA LEU A 280 17.17 -4.93 -8.36
C LEU A 280 15.93 -4.05 -8.38
N LYS A 281 14.90 -4.47 -9.12
CA LYS A 281 13.61 -3.76 -9.16
C LYS A 281 13.01 -3.63 -7.75
N LEU A 282 12.98 -4.71 -6.96
CA LEU A 282 12.46 -4.68 -5.59
C LEU A 282 13.30 -3.83 -4.64
N ALA A 283 14.60 -3.71 -4.89
CA ALA A 283 15.47 -2.83 -4.13
C ALA A 283 15.28 -1.33 -4.48
N GLY A 284 14.53 -0.98 -5.54
CA GLY A 284 14.40 0.37 -6.04
C GLY A 284 15.53 0.79 -6.98
N GLU A 285 16.34 -0.15 -7.44
CA GLU A 285 17.44 0.03 -8.39
C GLU A 285 16.91 -0.11 -9.83
N THR A 286 15.93 0.74 -10.19
CA THR A 286 15.17 0.59 -11.43
C THR A 286 16.04 0.67 -12.67
N ASP A 287 17.02 1.56 -12.69
CA ASP A 287 17.90 1.73 -13.85
C ASP A 287 18.85 0.54 -14.02
N SER A 288 19.37 0.00 -12.91
CA SER A 288 20.17 -1.22 -12.94
C SER A 288 19.34 -2.44 -13.38
N ALA A 289 18.09 -2.54 -12.93
CA ALA A 289 17.17 -3.56 -13.39
C ALA A 289 16.90 -3.45 -14.89
N ARG A 290 16.64 -2.25 -15.42
CA ARG A 290 16.42 -2.01 -16.85
C ARG A 290 17.66 -2.36 -17.70
N ARG A 291 18.86 -2.00 -17.23
CA ARG A 291 20.11 -2.36 -17.93
C ARG A 291 20.26 -3.89 -18.01
N MET A 292 19.99 -4.60 -16.93
CA MET A 292 20.03 -6.07 -16.90
C MET A 292 18.97 -6.68 -17.82
N MET A 293 17.77 -6.15 -17.83
CA MET A 293 16.69 -6.63 -18.72
C MET A 293 17.07 -6.44 -20.19
N ARG A 294 17.63 -5.28 -20.56
CA ARG A 294 18.15 -5.05 -21.93
C ARG A 294 19.25 -6.04 -22.28
N TYR A 295 20.24 -6.21 -21.40
CA TYR A 295 21.33 -7.16 -21.63
C TYR A 295 20.80 -8.59 -21.89
N ASN A 296 19.89 -9.07 -21.07
CA ASN A 296 19.29 -10.38 -21.27
C ASN A 296 18.48 -10.45 -22.58
N THR A 297 17.72 -9.41 -22.91
CA THR A 297 16.97 -9.34 -24.17
C THR A 297 17.87 -9.39 -25.39
N ASP A 298 18.99 -8.64 -25.37
CA ASP A 298 19.96 -8.62 -26.44
C ASP A 298 20.65 -9.98 -26.57
N LEU A 299 20.91 -10.65 -25.46
CA LEU A 299 21.48 -11.99 -25.44
C LEU A 299 20.50 -13.02 -26.07
N PHE A 300 19.22 -12.97 -25.74
CA PHE A 300 18.20 -13.84 -26.33
C PHE A 300 18.09 -13.63 -27.85
N ARG A 301 18.09 -12.38 -28.30
CA ARG A 301 18.05 -12.01 -29.72
C ARG A 301 19.31 -12.46 -30.46
N LYS A 302 20.49 -12.26 -29.86
CA LYS A 302 21.78 -12.70 -30.43
C LYS A 302 21.80 -14.20 -30.71
N HIS A 303 21.21 -15.01 -29.84
CA HIS A 303 21.15 -16.45 -29.99
C HIS A 303 19.89 -16.95 -30.73
N GLY A 304 19.06 -16.06 -31.26
CA GLY A 304 17.87 -16.41 -32.07
C GLY A 304 16.82 -17.20 -31.30
N ILE A 305 16.68 -16.94 -29.99
CA ILE A 305 15.71 -17.64 -29.13
C ILE A 305 14.29 -17.23 -29.54
N THR A 306 13.45 -18.24 -29.78
CA THR A 306 12.03 -18.07 -30.08
C THR A 306 11.13 -18.53 -28.93
N THR A 307 11.61 -19.48 -28.12
CA THR A 307 10.89 -19.96 -26.93
C THR A 307 11.82 -19.90 -25.73
N LEU A 308 11.42 -19.16 -24.71
CA LEU A 308 12.18 -19.01 -23.47
C LEU A 308 11.50 -19.79 -22.34
N VAL A 309 12.13 -20.84 -21.87
CA VAL A 309 11.64 -21.68 -20.77
C VAL A 309 12.31 -21.30 -19.46
N THR A 310 11.55 -21.18 -18.40
CA THR A 310 12.08 -20.95 -17.05
C THR A 310 11.43 -21.87 -16.02
N SER A 311 12.19 -22.27 -15.01
CA SER A 311 11.67 -23.05 -13.86
C SER A 311 11.33 -22.18 -12.65
N CYS A 312 11.63 -20.89 -12.72
CA CYS A 312 11.35 -19.95 -11.63
C CYS A 312 10.08 -19.15 -11.92
N PRO A 313 9.00 -19.28 -11.13
CA PRO A 313 7.75 -18.55 -11.36
C PRO A 313 7.91 -17.03 -11.25
N ILE A 314 8.89 -16.57 -10.46
CA ILE A 314 9.22 -15.15 -10.35
C ILE A 314 9.85 -14.64 -11.65
N CYS A 315 10.77 -15.41 -12.24
CA CYS A 315 11.38 -15.05 -13.52
C CYS A 315 10.34 -15.05 -14.64
N LEU A 316 9.43 -16.06 -14.68
CA LEU A 316 8.31 -16.09 -15.61
C LEU A 316 7.49 -14.80 -15.57
N LYS A 317 7.07 -14.40 -14.37
CA LYS A 317 6.30 -13.18 -14.17
C LYS A 317 7.05 -11.94 -14.68
N VAL A 318 8.32 -11.83 -14.36
CA VAL A 318 9.15 -10.69 -14.78
C VAL A 318 9.33 -10.65 -16.29
N PHE A 319 9.59 -11.80 -16.92
CA PHE A 319 9.70 -11.87 -18.38
C PHE A 319 8.40 -11.50 -19.11
N ARG A 320 7.24 -11.86 -18.57
CA ARG A 320 5.93 -11.54 -19.15
C ARG A 320 5.49 -10.10 -18.91
N GLU A 321 5.83 -9.51 -17.76
CA GLU A 321 5.33 -8.21 -17.35
C GLU A 321 6.32 -7.06 -17.58
N ASP A 322 7.63 -7.31 -17.44
CA ASP A 322 8.64 -6.26 -17.37
C ASP A 322 9.59 -6.24 -18.58
N TYR A 323 9.64 -7.33 -19.36
CA TYR A 323 10.52 -7.43 -20.54
C TYR A 323 9.79 -7.16 -21.85
N GLU A 324 10.48 -6.56 -22.81
CA GLU A 324 10.00 -6.38 -24.18
C GLU A 324 10.50 -7.53 -25.08
N LEU A 325 9.87 -8.69 -24.97
CA LEU A 325 10.26 -9.93 -25.67
C LEU A 325 9.38 -10.18 -26.92
N ALA A 326 9.25 -9.16 -27.79
CA ALA A 326 8.51 -9.33 -29.04
C ALA A 326 9.06 -10.51 -29.87
N GLY A 327 8.19 -11.47 -30.19
CA GLY A 327 8.55 -12.67 -30.98
C GLY A 327 9.21 -13.80 -30.18
N ILE A 328 9.28 -13.68 -28.86
CA ILE A 328 9.76 -14.75 -27.98
C ILE A 328 8.62 -15.21 -27.08
N GLU A 329 8.24 -16.47 -27.21
CA GLU A 329 7.25 -17.08 -26.32
C GLU A 329 7.90 -17.43 -24.97
N VAL A 330 7.27 -17.02 -23.86
CA VAL A 330 7.82 -17.28 -22.52
C VAL A 330 6.95 -18.28 -21.78
N LEU A 331 7.54 -19.42 -21.43
CA LEU A 331 6.85 -20.54 -20.80
C LEU A 331 7.51 -20.92 -19.45
N HIS A 332 6.67 -21.30 -18.50
CA HIS A 332 7.16 -22.04 -17.34
C HIS A 332 7.44 -23.50 -17.76
N HIS A 333 8.37 -24.18 -17.10
CA HIS A 333 8.66 -25.58 -17.43
C HIS A 333 7.42 -26.49 -17.37
N SER A 334 6.46 -26.21 -16.48
CA SER A 334 5.20 -26.95 -16.40
C SER A 334 4.23 -26.68 -17.56
N GLU A 335 4.40 -25.57 -18.27
CA GLU A 335 3.67 -25.25 -19.49
C GLU A 335 4.37 -25.87 -20.73
N TYR A 336 5.70 -25.88 -20.71
CA TYR A 336 6.52 -26.41 -21.78
C TYR A 336 6.47 -27.94 -21.88
N ILE A 337 6.53 -28.67 -20.77
CA ILE A 337 6.56 -30.14 -20.75
C ILE A 337 5.36 -30.77 -21.46
N PRO A 338 4.08 -30.38 -21.22
CA PRO A 338 2.95 -30.94 -21.95
C PRO A 338 3.00 -30.70 -23.45
N VAL A 339 3.52 -29.57 -23.90
CA VAL A 339 3.63 -29.23 -25.33
C VAL A 339 4.69 -30.04 -26.03
N SER A 340 5.79 -30.38 -25.33
CA SER A 340 6.90 -31.16 -25.91
C SER A 340 6.60 -32.67 -26.03
N TYR A 341 5.56 -33.17 -25.35
CA TYR A 341 5.18 -34.59 -25.35
C TYR A 341 3.88 -34.87 -26.09
N THR A 342 3.21 -33.84 -26.64
CA THR A 342 2.05 -33.98 -27.54
C THR A 342 2.49 -33.84 -29.00
#